data_7e7e6b53deebbed4ec93aebbac321601
#
_entry.id   7e7e6b53deebbed4ec93aebbac321601
#
_cell.length_a   1.000
_cell.length_b   1.000
_cell.length_c   1.000
_cell.angle_alpha   90.00
_cell.angle_beta   90.00
_cell.angle_gamma   90.00
#
_symmetry.space_group_name_H-M   'P 1'
#
loop_
_entity.id
_entity.type
_entity.pdbx_description
1 polymer ?
#
loop_
_entity_poly.entity_id
_entity_poly.type
_entity_poly.pdbx_seq_one_letter_code
_entity_poly.pdbx_strand_id
1 'polypeptide(L)'
;KTLTPETFLPTSSSSRLLTGNFSDYQKLEQQLATMFGTESALIFNSGYHANTGILPAICNTHTLILADKLVHASLIDGIKLSSAKCIRYRHNDISQLQRLIAENHNAYEQLIIVTESIFSMDGDEADLPALIQLKKSYSNVLLYVDEAHAFGVRGKKGLGCAEEQDCINDIDFLVGTFGKAIASAGA
;
A
#
# COMPACT_ATOMS: atom_id res chain seq x y z
N LYS A 1 14.31 24.48 4.55
CA LYS A 1 13.77 25.61 5.34
C LYS A 1 14.24 25.44 6.78
N THR A 2 14.80 26.50 7.37
CA THR A 2 15.14 26.50 8.79
C THR A 2 13.83 26.58 9.58
N LEU A 3 13.63 25.67 10.53
CA LEU A 3 12.51 25.73 11.46
C LEU A 3 12.74 26.91 12.40
N THR A 4 11.77 27.83 12.46
CA THR A 4 11.78 28.92 13.45
C THR A 4 10.74 28.63 14.53
N PRO A 5 10.87 29.23 15.73
CA PRO A 5 9.87 29.04 16.79
C PRO A 5 8.45 29.35 16.34
N GLU A 6 8.28 30.31 15.43
CA GLU A 6 6.95 30.69 14.91
C GLU A 6 6.36 29.66 13.91
N THR A 7 7.22 28.84 13.30
CA THR A 7 6.80 27.82 12.30
C THR A 7 6.80 26.41 12.86
N PHE A 8 7.28 26.22 14.09
CA PHE A 8 7.33 24.93 14.75
C PHE A 8 6.08 24.70 15.60
N LEU A 9 5.26 23.76 15.18
CA LEU A 9 4.10 23.28 15.95
C LEU A 9 4.48 21.97 16.65
N PRO A 10 4.74 21.99 17.98
CA PRO A 10 5.25 20.80 18.68
C PRO A 10 4.22 19.71 18.88
N THR A 11 2.94 20.01 18.66
CA THR A 11 1.84 19.05 18.82
C THR A 11 0.67 19.41 17.93
N SER A 12 -0.07 18.39 17.48
CA SER A 12 -1.33 18.57 16.76
C SER A 12 -2.50 18.95 17.68
N SER A 13 -2.37 18.76 18.98
CA SER A 13 -3.42 18.98 20.01
C SER A 13 -4.73 18.22 19.80
N SER A 14 -4.92 17.56 18.64
CA SER A 14 -6.14 16.82 18.28
C SER A 14 -5.88 15.89 17.08
N SER A 15 -6.83 15.01 16.78
CA SER A 15 -6.78 14.18 15.58
C SER A 15 -6.95 15.03 14.31
N ARG A 16 -6.48 14.49 13.17
CA ARG A 16 -6.64 15.12 11.85
C ARG A 16 -8.12 15.36 11.49
N LEU A 17 -9.02 14.45 11.93
CA LEU A 17 -10.45 14.59 11.69
C LEU A 17 -11.07 15.84 12.35
N LEU A 18 -10.51 16.28 13.48
CA LEU A 18 -11.00 17.45 14.20
C LEU A 18 -10.20 18.71 13.82
N THR A 19 -9.16 19.03 14.56
CA THR A 19 -8.37 20.27 14.39
C THR A 19 -6.89 20.03 14.12
N GLY A 20 -6.43 18.78 14.14
CA GLY A 20 -5.01 18.42 13.98
C GLY A 20 -4.55 18.25 12.52
N ASN A 21 -5.38 18.55 11.52
CA ASN A 21 -4.98 18.48 10.12
C ASN A 21 -4.31 19.77 9.65
N PHE A 22 -3.07 19.98 10.06
CA PHE A 22 -2.31 21.15 9.68
C PHE A 22 -1.96 21.19 8.19
N SER A 23 -1.71 22.40 7.67
CA SER A 23 -1.36 22.64 6.27
C SER A 23 -0.13 21.85 5.80
N ASP A 24 0.77 21.48 6.70
CA ASP A 24 1.97 20.72 6.36
C ASP A 24 1.66 19.26 5.98
N TYR A 25 0.61 18.65 6.56
CA TYR A 25 0.08 17.38 6.08
C TYR A 25 -0.37 17.48 4.63
N GLN A 26 -1.21 18.48 4.34
CA GLN A 26 -1.75 18.69 2.99
C GLN A 26 -0.62 18.95 1.96
N LYS A 27 0.38 19.75 2.32
CA LYS A 27 1.54 20.03 1.46
C LYS A 27 2.34 18.75 1.18
N LEU A 28 2.59 17.94 2.22
CA LEU A 28 3.34 16.69 2.06
C LEU A 28 2.55 15.68 1.22
N GLU A 29 1.26 15.51 1.48
CA GLU A 29 0.37 14.65 0.69
C GLU A 29 0.34 15.08 -0.78
N GLN A 30 0.24 16.38 -1.06
CA GLN A 30 0.30 16.91 -2.42
C GLN A 30 1.65 16.65 -3.10
N GLN A 31 2.76 16.80 -2.35
CA GLN A 31 4.09 16.51 -2.87
C GLN A 31 4.27 15.02 -3.20
N LEU A 32 3.81 14.13 -2.30
CA LEU A 32 3.86 12.69 -2.54
C LEU A 32 3.00 12.29 -3.75
N ALA A 33 1.76 12.75 -3.82
CA ALA A 33 0.89 12.51 -4.97
C ALA A 33 1.57 12.94 -6.28
N THR A 34 2.20 14.13 -6.29
CA THR A 34 2.94 14.63 -7.45
C THR A 34 4.17 13.77 -7.78
N MET A 35 4.92 13.34 -6.76
CA MET A 35 6.13 12.51 -6.95
C MET A 35 5.80 11.14 -7.55
N PHE A 36 4.73 10.52 -7.05
CA PHE A 36 4.28 9.20 -7.51
C PHE A 36 3.39 9.27 -8.76
N GLY A 37 2.90 10.44 -9.15
CA GLY A 37 1.97 10.61 -10.26
C GLY A 37 0.58 10.06 -9.97
N THR A 38 0.18 10.01 -8.69
CA THR A 38 -1.13 9.52 -8.23
C THR A 38 -2.11 10.67 -8.01
N GLU A 39 -3.41 10.38 -8.00
CA GLU A 39 -4.45 11.40 -7.75
C GLU A 39 -4.36 12.01 -6.35
N SER A 40 -3.99 11.20 -5.36
CA SER A 40 -3.89 11.63 -3.96
C SER A 40 -2.89 10.77 -3.19
N ALA A 41 -2.47 11.29 -2.02
CA ALA A 41 -1.72 10.56 -1.02
C ALA A 41 -2.31 10.86 0.37
N LEU A 42 -2.12 9.94 1.30
CA LEU A 42 -2.57 10.08 2.68
C LEU A 42 -1.44 9.66 3.64
N ILE A 43 -1.17 10.52 4.63
CA ILE A 43 -0.13 10.29 5.64
C ILE A 43 -0.71 9.56 6.85
N PHE A 44 0.00 8.53 7.28
CA PHE A 44 -0.24 7.75 8.50
C PHE A 44 0.94 7.85 9.47
N ASN A 45 0.71 7.52 10.73
CA ASN A 45 1.76 7.54 11.76
C ASN A 45 2.83 6.46 11.55
N SER A 46 2.54 5.39 10.83
CA SER A 46 3.48 4.32 10.45
C SER A 46 2.89 3.44 9.34
N GLY A 47 3.72 2.64 8.68
CA GLY A 47 3.25 1.60 7.74
C GLY A 47 2.29 0.59 8.37
N TYR A 48 2.50 0.26 9.66
CA TYR A 48 1.56 -0.59 10.40
C TYR A 48 0.16 0.04 10.47
N HIS A 49 0.07 1.33 10.86
CA HIS A 49 -1.21 2.04 10.90
C HIS A 49 -1.82 2.24 9.51
N ALA A 50 -1.00 2.43 8.47
CA ALA A 50 -1.48 2.48 7.10
C ALA A 50 -2.18 1.16 6.71
N ASN A 51 -1.50 0.02 6.85
CA ASN A 51 -2.05 -1.29 6.49
C ASN A 51 -3.28 -1.68 7.34
N THR A 52 -3.25 -1.43 8.66
CA THR A 52 -4.37 -1.74 9.56
C THR A 52 -5.54 -0.75 9.44
N GLY A 53 -5.32 0.43 8.87
CA GLY A 53 -6.36 1.42 8.61
C GLY A 53 -6.98 1.29 7.22
N ILE A 54 -6.17 1.11 6.17
CA ILE A 54 -6.64 1.09 4.79
C ILE A 54 -7.45 -0.16 4.49
N LEU A 55 -6.91 -1.35 4.78
CA LEU A 55 -7.57 -2.62 4.41
C LEU A 55 -8.99 -2.73 4.98
N PRO A 56 -9.26 -2.44 6.28
CA PRO A 56 -10.64 -2.46 6.78
C PRO A 56 -11.53 -1.38 6.15
N ALA A 57 -10.96 -0.25 5.74
CA ALA A 57 -11.73 0.86 5.16
C ALA A 57 -12.19 0.60 3.72
N ILE A 58 -11.40 -0.15 2.94
CA ILE A 58 -11.69 -0.43 1.52
C ILE A 58 -12.37 -1.78 1.29
N CYS A 59 -12.49 -2.62 2.32
CA CYS A 59 -13.04 -3.97 2.23
C CYS A 59 -14.36 -4.10 2.97
N ASN A 60 -15.24 -4.91 2.44
CA ASN A 60 -16.51 -5.28 3.06
C ASN A 60 -16.76 -6.80 2.93
N THR A 61 -17.97 -7.26 3.30
CA THR A 61 -18.35 -8.68 3.22
C THR A 61 -18.44 -9.22 1.79
N HIS A 62 -18.50 -8.35 0.78
CA HIS A 62 -18.52 -8.69 -0.65
C HIS A 62 -17.13 -8.60 -1.29
N THR A 63 -16.10 -8.37 -0.48
CA THR A 63 -14.69 -8.34 -0.91
C THR A 63 -14.00 -9.67 -0.63
N LEU A 64 -13.21 -10.16 -1.57
CA LEU A 64 -12.26 -11.25 -1.37
C LEU A 64 -10.83 -10.70 -1.42
N ILE A 65 -10.07 -10.92 -0.37
CA ILE A 65 -8.63 -10.60 -0.34
C ILE A 65 -7.84 -11.85 -0.74
N LEU A 66 -6.96 -11.70 -1.72
CA LEU A 66 -5.98 -12.70 -2.14
C LEU A 66 -4.59 -12.23 -1.69
N ALA A 67 -4.12 -12.72 -0.55
CA ALA A 67 -2.85 -12.28 0.05
C ALA A 67 -1.73 -13.29 -0.18
N ASP A 68 -0.54 -12.79 -0.53
CA ASP A 68 0.65 -13.63 -0.53
C ASP A 68 0.93 -14.20 0.88
N LYS A 69 1.43 -15.43 0.95
CA LYS A 69 1.69 -16.09 2.24
C LYS A 69 2.76 -15.41 3.09
N LEU A 70 3.66 -14.66 2.49
CA LEU A 70 4.79 -14.03 3.20
C LEU A 70 4.58 -12.55 3.49
N VAL A 71 3.39 -11.98 3.21
CA VAL A 71 3.13 -10.58 3.53
C VAL A 71 3.31 -10.27 5.02
N HIS A 72 3.77 -9.07 5.30
CA HIS A 72 4.08 -8.58 6.63
C HIS A 72 2.89 -8.68 7.60
N ALA A 73 3.19 -8.83 8.89
CA ALA A 73 2.19 -8.97 9.96
C ALA A 73 1.15 -7.83 9.96
N SER A 74 1.53 -6.59 9.63
CA SER A 74 0.60 -5.47 9.56
C SER A 74 -0.50 -5.66 8.49
N LEU A 75 -0.16 -6.27 7.35
CA LEU A 75 -1.14 -6.62 6.30
C LEU A 75 -2.08 -7.72 6.80
N ILE A 76 -1.54 -8.73 7.48
CA ILE A 76 -2.35 -9.80 8.10
C ILE A 76 -3.32 -9.24 9.15
N ASP A 77 -2.84 -8.30 9.98
CA ASP A 77 -3.69 -7.68 11.02
C ASP A 77 -4.75 -6.76 10.39
N GLY A 78 -4.40 -6.00 9.35
CA GLY A 78 -5.36 -5.22 8.57
C GLY A 78 -6.44 -6.09 7.92
N ILE A 79 -6.04 -7.24 7.34
CA ILE A 79 -6.97 -8.23 6.79
C ILE A 79 -7.92 -8.77 7.88
N LYS A 80 -7.41 -9.12 9.05
CA LYS A 80 -8.23 -9.61 10.17
C LYS A 80 -9.20 -8.56 10.72
N LEU A 81 -8.82 -7.28 10.67
CA LEU A 81 -9.68 -6.17 11.10
C LEU A 81 -10.78 -5.87 10.06
N SER A 82 -10.61 -6.30 8.82
CA SER A 82 -11.63 -6.15 7.78
C SER A 82 -12.74 -7.20 7.92
N SER A 83 -13.88 -6.94 7.28
CA SER A 83 -14.97 -7.94 7.15
C SER A 83 -14.84 -8.82 5.92
N ALA A 84 -13.77 -8.66 5.13
CA ALA A 84 -13.54 -9.42 3.91
C ALA A 84 -13.13 -10.86 4.20
N LYS A 85 -13.49 -11.77 3.30
CA LYS A 85 -12.87 -13.09 3.27
C LYS A 85 -11.46 -12.99 2.73
N CYS A 86 -10.56 -13.87 3.21
CA CYS A 86 -9.17 -13.92 2.73
C CYS A 86 -8.78 -15.34 2.34
N ILE A 87 -8.14 -15.47 1.19
CA ILE A 87 -7.42 -16.68 0.76
C ILE A 87 -5.95 -16.29 0.63
N ARG A 88 -5.07 -17.06 1.28
CA ARG A 88 -3.61 -16.88 1.15
C ARG A 88 -3.08 -17.79 0.07
N TYR A 89 -2.51 -17.20 -1.00
CA TYR A 89 -1.86 -17.97 -2.05
C TYR A 89 -0.37 -18.21 -1.72
N ARG A 90 0.22 -19.23 -2.35
CA ARG A 90 1.63 -19.56 -2.18
C ARG A 90 2.49 -18.39 -2.65
N HIS A 91 3.56 -18.16 -1.93
CA HIS A 91 4.47 -17.06 -2.17
C HIS A 91 4.91 -16.99 -3.64
N ASN A 92 4.72 -15.81 -4.26
CA ASN A 92 5.02 -15.51 -5.66
C ASN A 92 4.42 -16.49 -6.70
N ASP A 93 3.38 -17.27 -6.34
CA ASP A 93 2.75 -18.22 -7.27
C ASP A 93 1.64 -17.54 -8.08
N ILE A 94 2.04 -16.89 -9.18
CA ILE A 94 1.13 -16.22 -10.12
C ILE A 94 0.12 -17.20 -10.71
N SER A 95 0.51 -18.45 -10.98
CA SER A 95 -0.38 -19.47 -11.55
C SER A 95 -1.49 -19.86 -10.59
N GLN A 96 -1.18 -20.00 -9.29
CA GLN A 96 -2.20 -20.22 -8.27
C GLN A 96 -3.11 -19.01 -8.12
N LEU A 97 -2.54 -17.80 -8.11
CA LEU A 97 -3.31 -16.56 -8.00
C LEU A 97 -4.29 -16.40 -9.17
N GLN A 98 -3.84 -16.65 -10.40
CA GLN A 98 -4.69 -16.63 -11.60
C GLN A 98 -5.88 -17.58 -11.47
N ARG A 99 -5.65 -18.83 -11.01
CA ARG A 99 -6.71 -19.79 -10.78
C ARG A 99 -7.69 -19.32 -9.72
N LEU A 100 -7.19 -18.79 -8.59
CA LEU A 100 -8.05 -18.26 -7.51
C LEU A 100 -8.93 -17.10 -7.99
N ILE A 101 -8.39 -16.19 -8.80
CA ILE A 101 -9.18 -15.10 -9.39
C ILE A 101 -10.26 -15.68 -10.33
N ALA A 102 -9.87 -16.57 -11.25
CA ALA A 102 -10.80 -17.18 -12.20
C ALA A 102 -11.98 -17.92 -11.51
N GLU A 103 -11.70 -18.59 -10.40
CA GLU A 103 -12.71 -19.31 -9.60
C GLU A 103 -13.64 -18.37 -8.81
N ASN A 104 -13.22 -17.16 -8.48
CA ASN A 104 -13.92 -16.31 -7.51
C ASN A 104 -14.42 -14.96 -8.07
N HIS A 105 -13.93 -14.46 -9.21
CA HIS A 105 -14.22 -13.09 -9.68
C HIS A 105 -15.72 -12.81 -9.89
N ASN A 106 -16.55 -13.83 -10.19
CA ASN A 106 -18.00 -13.67 -10.33
C ASN A 106 -18.78 -13.79 -9.00
N ALA A 107 -18.13 -14.28 -7.94
CA ALA A 107 -18.76 -14.49 -6.64
C ALA A 107 -18.62 -13.29 -5.69
N TYR A 108 -17.73 -12.35 -6.00
CA TYR A 108 -17.44 -11.18 -5.19
C TYR A 108 -17.53 -9.90 -6.03
N GLU A 109 -17.99 -8.82 -5.40
CA GLU A 109 -18.04 -7.50 -6.04
C GLU A 109 -16.64 -6.97 -6.33
N GLN A 110 -15.66 -7.30 -5.45
CA GLN A 110 -14.29 -6.85 -5.54
C GLN A 110 -13.32 -7.93 -5.06
N LEU A 111 -12.22 -8.09 -5.78
CA LEU A 111 -11.07 -8.87 -5.36
C LEU A 111 -9.88 -7.92 -5.13
N ILE A 112 -9.12 -8.11 -4.07
CA ILE A 112 -7.91 -7.32 -3.80
C ILE A 112 -6.73 -8.27 -3.69
N ILE A 113 -5.78 -8.14 -4.60
CA ILE A 113 -4.47 -8.80 -4.50
C ILE A 113 -3.63 -7.99 -3.52
N VAL A 114 -3.10 -8.63 -2.48
CA VAL A 114 -2.25 -7.99 -1.47
C VAL A 114 -0.87 -8.64 -1.48
N THR A 115 0.15 -7.83 -1.73
CA THR A 115 1.55 -8.27 -1.80
C THR A 115 2.51 -7.20 -1.25
N GLU A 116 3.78 -7.57 -1.06
CA GLU A 116 4.89 -6.62 -0.91
C GLU A 116 5.70 -6.59 -2.21
N SER A 117 6.36 -5.49 -2.51
CA SER A 117 7.27 -5.44 -3.65
C SER A 117 8.60 -6.12 -3.36
N ILE A 118 9.11 -5.97 -2.12
CA ILE A 118 10.26 -6.69 -1.57
C ILE A 118 9.84 -7.28 -0.24
N PHE A 119 9.99 -8.58 -0.08
CA PHE A 119 9.63 -9.29 1.15
C PHE A 119 10.75 -9.22 2.19
N SER A 120 10.38 -8.87 3.42
CA SER A 120 11.33 -8.48 4.47
C SER A 120 12.28 -9.59 4.91
N MET A 121 11.86 -10.85 4.87
CA MET A 121 12.64 -11.97 5.42
C MET A 121 13.65 -12.53 4.42
N ASP A 122 13.24 -12.71 3.18
CA ASP A 122 14.04 -13.39 2.16
C ASP A 122 14.65 -12.39 1.15
N GLY A 123 14.12 -11.17 1.09
CA GLY A 123 14.60 -10.10 0.22
C GLY A 123 14.25 -10.30 -1.26
N ASP A 124 13.40 -11.27 -1.55
CA ASP A 124 12.93 -11.53 -2.89
C ASP A 124 11.84 -10.54 -3.32
N GLU A 125 11.61 -10.45 -4.62
CA GLU A 125 10.76 -9.44 -5.24
C GLU A 125 9.50 -10.06 -5.82
N ALA A 126 8.39 -9.31 -5.78
CA ALA A 126 7.19 -9.65 -6.54
C ALA A 126 7.33 -9.23 -8.00
N ASP A 127 6.82 -10.05 -8.91
CA ASP A 127 6.66 -9.70 -10.33
C ASP A 127 5.42 -8.80 -10.49
N LEU A 128 5.60 -7.47 -10.24
CA LEU A 128 4.51 -6.50 -10.34
C LEU A 128 3.91 -6.43 -11.74
N PRO A 129 4.69 -6.45 -12.85
CA PRO A 129 4.13 -6.53 -14.19
C PRO A 129 3.20 -7.72 -14.41
N ALA A 130 3.56 -8.92 -13.94
CA ALA A 130 2.70 -10.09 -14.06
C ALA A 130 1.41 -9.96 -13.24
N LEU A 131 1.49 -9.41 -12.02
CA LEU A 131 0.32 -9.12 -11.18
C LEU A 131 -0.62 -8.12 -11.85
N ILE A 132 -0.08 -7.07 -12.46
CA ILE A 132 -0.83 -6.05 -13.18
C ILE A 132 -1.51 -6.61 -14.42
N GLN A 133 -0.82 -7.46 -15.19
CA GLN A 133 -1.43 -8.13 -16.34
C GLN A 133 -2.60 -9.01 -15.92
N LEU A 134 -2.43 -9.72 -14.82
CA LEU A 134 -3.50 -10.53 -14.25
C LEU A 134 -4.69 -9.67 -13.79
N LYS A 135 -4.42 -8.58 -13.05
CA LYS A 135 -5.43 -7.59 -12.65
C LYS A 135 -6.21 -7.05 -13.87
N LYS A 136 -5.51 -6.62 -14.92
CA LYS A 136 -6.12 -6.01 -16.12
C LYS A 136 -7.06 -6.97 -16.86
N SER A 137 -6.96 -8.28 -16.62
CA SER A 137 -7.86 -9.27 -17.21
C SER A 137 -9.26 -9.29 -16.57
N TYR A 138 -9.46 -8.62 -15.43
CA TYR A 138 -10.69 -8.63 -14.65
C TYR A 138 -11.01 -7.23 -14.14
N SER A 139 -12.23 -6.74 -14.40
CA SER A 139 -12.65 -5.36 -14.08
C SER A 139 -12.85 -5.09 -12.59
N ASN A 140 -12.99 -6.13 -11.77
CA ASN A 140 -13.23 -6.05 -10.33
C ASN A 140 -12.02 -6.46 -9.47
N VAL A 141 -10.83 -6.56 -10.07
CA VAL A 141 -9.59 -6.90 -9.35
C VAL A 141 -8.76 -5.64 -9.14
N LEU A 142 -8.39 -5.39 -7.89
CA LEU A 142 -7.50 -4.32 -7.46
C LEU A 142 -6.17 -4.88 -6.96
N LEU A 143 -5.13 -4.05 -7.00
CA LEU A 143 -3.78 -4.40 -6.55
C LEU A 143 -3.33 -3.46 -5.43
N TYR A 144 -3.01 -4.06 -4.28
CA TYR A 144 -2.44 -3.41 -3.10
C TYR A 144 -0.99 -3.85 -2.92
N VAL A 145 -0.05 -2.92 -2.99
CA VAL A 145 1.39 -3.19 -2.89
C VAL A 145 2.01 -2.42 -1.73
N ASP A 146 2.66 -3.14 -0.82
CA ASP A 146 3.49 -2.54 0.22
C ASP A 146 4.94 -2.42 -0.28
N GLU A 147 5.41 -1.18 -0.43
CA GLU A 147 6.75 -0.80 -0.89
C GLU A 147 7.70 -0.43 0.28
N ALA A 148 7.36 -0.82 1.50
CA ALA A 148 8.09 -0.41 2.70
C ALA A 148 9.60 -0.71 2.64
N HIS A 149 10.01 -1.76 1.92
CA HIS A 149 11.41 -2.15 1.75
C HIS A 149 12.06 -1.60 0.47
N ALA A 150 11.30 -1.04 -0.44
CA ALA A 150 11.79 -0.51 -1.71
C ALA A 150 11.78 1.03 -1.79
N PHE A 151 10.81 1.67 -1.14
CA PHE A 151 10.71 3.14 -1.10
C PHE A 151 11.95 3.76 -0.46
N GLY A 152 12.58 4.70 -1.17
CA GLY A 152 13.85 5.34 -0.80
C GLY A 152 15.10 4.55 -1.22
N VAL A 153 14.97 3.34 -1.80
CA VAL A 153 16.08 2.44 -2.16
C VAL A 153 16.09 2.10 -3.64
N ARG A 154 14.92 1.78 -4.21
CA ARG A 154 14.76 1.26 -5.58
C ARG A 154 14.14 2.33 -6.48
N GLY A 155 14.40 2.21 -7.78
CA GLY A 155 13.95 3.17 -8.79
C GLY A 155 14.89 4.37 -8.93
N LYS A 156 14.79 5.06 -10.06
CA LYS A 156 15.67 6.22 -10.40
C LYS A 156 15.45 7.42 -9.48
N LYS A 157 14.23 7.59 -8.99
CA LYS A 157 13.82 8.67 -8.08
C LYS A 157 13.66 8.17 -6.64
N GLY A 158 13.90 6.86 -6.40
CA GLY A 158 13.71 6.22 -5.10
C GLY A 158 12.25 5.96 -4.76
N LEU A 159 11.35 5.83 -5.75
CA LEU A 159 9.93 5.62 -5.50
C LEU A 159 9.55 4.14 -5.34
N GLY A 160 10.51 3.24 -5.40
CA GLY A 160 10.30 1.81 -5.16
C GLY A 160 10.39 0.93 -6.40
N CYS A 161 10.03 -0.34 -6.23
CA CYS A 161 10.03 -1.33 -7.33
C CYS A 161 8.98 -1.00 -8.40
N ALA A 162 7.87 -0.40 -8.01
CA ALA A 162 6.84 0.01 -8.95
C ALA A 162 7.36 1.09 -9.93
N GLU A 163 8.21 2.01 -9.46
CA GLU A 163 8.91 2.94 -10.34
C GLU A 163 9.91 2.20 -11.24
N GLU A 164 10.73 1.34 -10.66
CA GLU A 164 11.78 0.62 -11.38
C GLU A 164 11.23 -0.27 -12.49
N GLN A 165 10.05 -0.85 -12.25
CA GLN A 165 9.34 -1.71 -13.20
C GLN A 165 8.32 -0.93 -14.07
N ASP A 166 8.34 0.43 -13.99
CA ASP A 166 7.48 1.34 -14.79
C ASP A 166 5.98 1.03 -14.70
N CYS A 167 5.49 0.80 -13.48
CA CYS A 167 4.13 0.32 -13.28
C CYS A 167 3.36 1.00 -12.13
N ILE A 168 3.83 2.12 -11.59
CA ILE A 168 3.16 2.85 -10.49
C ILE A 168 1.69 3.13 -10.80
N ASN A 169 1.40 3.60 -12.03
CA ASN A 169 0.04 4.02 -12.43
C ASN A 169 -0.96 2.87 -12.54
N ASP A 170 -0.50 1.63 -12.52
CA ASP A 170 -1.34 0.44 -12.61
C ASP A 170 -1.67 -0.17 -11.25
N ILE A 171 -1.10 0.38 -10.17
CA ILE A 171 -1.33 -0.05 -8.79
C ILE A 171 -2.42 0.82 -8.17
N ASP A 172 -3.42 0.19 -7.54
CA ASP A 172 -4.56 0.92 -6.96
C ASP A 172 -4.22 1.49 -5.57
N PHE A 173 -3.48 0.72 -4.77
CA PHE A 173 -3.02 1.13 -3.44
C PHE A 173 -1.54 0.84 -3.30
N LEU A 174 -0.75 1.88 -3.15
CA LEU A 174 0.69 1.79 -2.95
C LEU A 174 1.04 2.37 -1.59
N VAL A 175 1.64 1.58 -0.73
CA VAL A 175 2.03 1.97 0.63
C VAL A 175 3.55 2.02 0.74
N GLY A 176 4.07 3.13 1.26
CA GLY A 176 5.47 3.29 1.60
C GLY A 176 5.64 3.69 3.06
N THR A 177 6.81 3.50 3.63
CA THR A 177 7.12 3.96 5.00
C THR A 177 8.29 4.92 5.03
N PHE A 178 8.21 5.92 5.90
CA PHE A 178 9.33 6.82 6.17
C PHE A 178 10.28 6.27 7.24
N GLY A 179 9.87 5.23 7.97
CA GLY A 179 10.59 4.66 9.09
C GLY A 179 11.79 3.76 8.73
N LYS A 180 12.09 3.56 7.44
CA LYS A 180 13.20 2.74 6.96
C LYS A 180 14.23 3.61 6.23
N ALA A 181 14.35 3.51 4.92
CA ALA A 181 15.37 4.22 4.13
C ALA A 181 15.27 5.76 4.24
N ILE A 182 14.08 6.30 4.45
CA ILE A 182 13.87 7.76 4.60
C ILE A 182 14.29 8.27 5.99
N ALA A 183 14.58 7.38 6.95
CA ALA A 183 15.07 7.70 8.30
C ALA A 183 14.20 8.73 9.05
N SER A 184 12.87 8.64 8.90
CA SER A 184 11.88 9.52 9.53
C SER A 184 10.78 8.68 10.19
N ALA A 185 9.65 9.29 10.54
CA ALA A 185 8.48 8.61 11.11
C ALA A 185 7.26 8.81 10.20
N GLY A 186 6.37 7.81 10.19
CA GLY A 186 5.16 7.84 9.37
C GLY A 186 5.21 6.92 8.15
N ALA A 187 4.15 6.98 7.37
CA ALA A 187 3.99 6.28 6.11
C ALA A 187 3.03 7.04 5.19
#